data_9aa45f6b624b928bcbc72909fc74b49e
#
_entry.id   9aa45f6b624b928bcbc72909fc74b49e
#
_cell.length_a   1.000
_cell.length_b   1.000
_cell.length_c   1.000
_cell.angle_alpha   90.00
_cell.angle_beta   90.00
_cell.angle_gamma   90.00
#
_symmetry.space_group_name_H-M   'P 1'
#
loop_
_entity.id
_entity.type
_entity.pdbx_description
1 polymer ?
#
loop_
_entity_poly.entity_id
_entity_poly.type
_entity_poly.pdbx_seq_one_letter_code
_entity_poly.pdbx_strand_id
1 'polypeptide(L)'
;MKKIKMRNRNIIRKVSKGSLTVETACVMPLILLVLMGLIYLSFFVHNRAWLTAAAYESAISGSMEGIRKNGQVYETARMRSEELGSTGFFGAENLSTQTNVGKEVQVTYDLDTISSYGNLSWHLRIEGTSAIINPVKHIRKLRAEAAVLKGMWG
;
A
#
# COMPACT_ATOMS: atom_id res chain seq x y z
N MET A 1 -6.94 64.89 -31.79
CA MET A 1 -6.49 64.21 -30.57
C MET A 1 -7.22 62.93 -30.19
N LYS A 2 -8.49 62.65 -30.55
CA LYS A 2 -9.24 61.44 -30.24
C LYS A 2 -8.71 60.13 -30.86
N LYS A 3 -8.18 60.15 -32.09
CA LYS A 3 -7.68 58.95 -32.81
C LYS A 3 -6.42 58.33 -32.20
N ILE A 4 -5.52 59.11 -31.63
CA ILE A 4 -4.28 58.62 -31.02
C ILE A 4 -4.59 57.84 -29.70
N LYS A 5 -5.56 58.31 -28.93
CA LYS A 5 -5.94 57.69 -27.65
C LYS A 5 -6.60 56.31 -27.83
N MET A 6 -7.36 56.09 -28.91
CA MET A 6 -7.96 54.78 -29.24
C MET A 6 -6.93 53.75 -29.73
N ARG A 7 -5.92 54.19 -30.48
CA ARG A 7 -4.86 53.32 -31.00
C ARG A 7 -3.99 52.77 -29.86
N ASN A 8 -3.67 53.60 -28.86
CA ASN A 8 -2.92 53.14 -27.70
C ASN A 8 -3.69 52.12 -26.82
N ARG A 9 -5.02 52.28 -26.65
CA ARG A 9 -5.84 51.32 -25.91
C ARG A 9 -5.86 49.94 -26.57
N ASN A 10 -5.88 49.87 -27.91
CA ASN A 10 -5.86 48.61 -28.63
C ASN A 10 -4.50 47.92 -28.60
N ILE A 11 -3.40 48.68 -28.55
CA ILE A 11 -2.04 48.14 -28.41
C ILE A 11 -1.86 47.53 -27.00
N ILE A 12 -2.26 48.25 -25.96
CA ILE A 12 -2.16 47.78 -24.57
C ILE A 12 -3.01 46.52 -24.36
N ARG A 13 -4.22 46.43 -24.95
CA ARG A 13 -5.05 45.21 -24.87
C ARG A 13 -4.44 44.00 -25.60
N LYS A 14 -3.72 44.22 -26.71
CA LYS A 14 -3.01 43.16 -27.42
C LYS A 14 -1.79 42.64 -26.63
N VAL A 15 -1.04 43.54 -26.00
CA VAL A 15 0.12 43.19 -25.17
C VAL A 15 -0.33 42.42 -23.92
N SER A 16 -1.41 42.84 -23.26
CA SER A 16 -1.92 42.13 -22.08
C SER A 16 -2.41 40.71 -22.40
N LYS A 17 -3.02 40.48 -23.58
CA LYS A 17 -3.44 39.13 -24.00
C LYS A 17 -2.24 38.24 -24.33
N GLY A 18 -1.17 38.78 -24.89
CA GLY A 18 0.08 38.02 -25.14
C GLY A 18 0.81 37.62 -23.85
N SER A 19 0.85 38.50 -22.86
CA SER A 19 1.44 38.20 -21.54
C SER A 19 0.69 37.07 -20.82
N LEU A 20 -0.63 37.13 -20.81
CA LEU A 20 -1.45 36.09 -20.17
C LEU A 20 -1.28 34.70 -20.82
N THR A 21 -1.10 34.66 -22.13
CA THR A 21 -0.85 33.41 -22.87
C THR A 21 0.51 32.80 -22.50
N VAL A 22 1.55 33.62 -22.38
CA VAL A 22 2.89 33.18 -21.99
C VAL A 22 2.91 32.70 -20.53
N GLU A 23 2.26 33.41 -19.62
CA GLU A 23 2.13 33.03 -18.23
C GLU A 23 1.41 31.67 -18.10
N THR A 24 0.30 31.49 -18.83
CA THR A 24 -0.41 30.21 -18.84
C THR A 24 0.44 29.07 -19.40
N ALA A 25 1.20 29.31 -20.45
CA ALA A 25 2.09 28.34 -21.06
C ALA A 25 3.22 27.87 -20.11
N CYS A 26 3.70 28.77 -19.23
CA CYS A 26 4.69 28.44 -18.22
C CYS A 26 4.07 27.67 -16.99
N VAL A 27 2.84 28.02 -16.59
CA VAL A 27 2.21 27.45 -15.40
C VAL A 27 1.61 26.06 -15.68
N MET A 28 1.07 25.82 -16.89
CA MET A 28 0.45 24.54 -17.24
C MET A 28 1.36 23.32 -17.05
N PRO A 29 2.63 23.33 -17.51
CA PRO A 29 3.54 22.20 -17.27
C PRO A 29 3.76 21.91 -15.79
N LEU A 30 3.84 22.95 -14.95
CA LEU A 30 4.00 22.77 -13.50
C LEU A 30 2.76 22.14 -12.87
N ILE A 31 1.56 22.57 -13.28
CA ILE A 31 0.31 21.96 -12.82
C ILE A 31 0.25 20.48 -13.22
N LEU A 32 0.58 20.16 -14.47
CA LEU A 32 0.59 18.78 -14.95
C LEU A 32 1.60 17.92 -14.19
N LEU A 33 2.80 18.46 -13.90
CA LEU A 33 3.80 17.76 -13.10
C LEU A 33 3.28 17.45 -11.69
N VAL A 34 2.65 18.42 -11.02
CA VAL A 34 2.05 18.21 -9.68
C VAL A 34 0.92 17.17 -9.74
N LEU A 35 0.02 17.25 -10.74
CA LEU A 35 -1.06 16.29 -10.89
C LEU A 35 -0.53 14.86 -11.12
N MET A 36 0.46 14.70 -12.00
CA MET A 36 1.10 13.40 -12.23
C MET A 36 1.77 12.86 -10.96
N GLY A 37 2.44 13.73 -10.19
CA GLY A 37 3.03 13.35 -8.90
C GLY A 37 2.00 12.88 -7.89
N LEU A 38 0.84 13.54 -7.81
CA LEU A 38 -0.26 13.13 -6.94
C LEU A 38 -0.86 11.79 -7.35
N ILE A 39 -1.04 11.54 -8.64
CA ILE A 39 -1.53 10.26 -9.17
C ILE A 39 -0.54 9.14 -8.82
N TYR A 40 0.75 9.37 -9.03
CA TYR A 40 1.79 8.39 -8.69
C TYR A 40 1.82 8.07 -7.19
N LEU A 41 1.74 9.09 -6.35
CA LEU A 41 1.65 8.91 -4.89
C LEU A 41 0.38 8.15 -4.48
N SER A 42 -0.74 8.39 -5.16
CA SER A 42 -1.99 7.68 -4.92
C SER A 42 -1.84 6.17 -5.20
N PHE A 43 -1.20 5.79 -6.30
CA PHE A 43 -0.91 4.38 -6.59
C PHE A 43 0.01 3.75 -5.54
N PHE A 44 1.03 4.46 -5.10
CA PHE A 44 1.94 3.97 -4.05
C PHE A 44 1.19 3.71 -2.74
N VAL A 45 0.37 4.64 -2.28
CA VAL A 45 -0.42 4.49 -1.06
C VAL A 45 -1.44 3.36 -1.19
N HIS A 46 -2.11 3.25 -2.35
CA HIS A 46 -3.04 2.17 -2.64
C HIS A 46 -2.37 0.80 -2.58
N ASN A 47 -1.24 0.63 -3.27
CA ASN A 47 -0.49 -0.63 -3.28
C ASN A 47 -0.03 -1.03 -1.88
N ARG A 48 0.47 -0.06 -1.09
CA ARG A 48 0.86 -0.30 0.30
C ARG A 48 -0.31 -0.78 1.14
N ALA A 49 -1.45 -0.12 1.05
CA ALA A 49 -2.64 -0.50 1.81
C ALA A 49 -3.16 -1.88 1.41
N TRP A 50 -3.27 -2.14 0.10
CA TRP A 50 -3.72 -3.43 -0.43
C TRP A 50 -2.82 -4.58 -0.01
N LEU A 51 -1.51 -4.48 -0.25
CA LEU A 51 -0.56 -5.53 0.09
C LEU A 51 -0.42 -5.73 1.59
N THR A 52 -0.59 -4.68 2.40
CA THR A 52 -0.66 -4.82 3.86
C THR A 52 -1.85 -5.68 4.27
N ALA A 53 -3.03 -5.39 3.75
CA ALA A 53 -4.22 -6.20 4.00
C ALA A 53 -4.04 -7.66 3.53
N ALA A 54 -3.51 -7.84 2.32
CA ALA A 54 -3.21 -9.15 1.75
C ALA A 54 -2.22 -9.98 2.58
N ALA A 55 -1.15 -9.35 3.10
CA ALA A 55 -0.17 -9.99 3.95
C ALA A 55 -0.77 -10.50 5.26
N TYR A 56 -1.56 -9.67 5.94
CA TYR A 56 -2.24 -10.06 7.17
C TYR A 56 -3.31 -11.12 6.92
N GLU A 57 -4.12 -10.99 5.88
CA GLU A 57 -5.16 -11.97 5.54
C GLU A 57 -4.55 -13.34 5.24
N SER A 58 -3.48 -13.38 4.47
CA SER A 58 -2.76 -14.63 4.14
C SER A 58 -2.13 -15.26 5.39
N ALA A 59 -1.50 -14.46 6.25
CA ALA A 59 -0.92 -14.93 7.49
C ALA A 59 -1.98 -15.46 8.45
N ILE A 60 -3.12 -14.78 8.59
CA ILE A 60 -4.25 -15.24 9.42
C ILE A 60 -4.84 -16.53 8.86
N SER A 61 -5.07 -16.61 7.54
CA SER A 61 -5.60 -17.82 6.89
C SER A 61 -4.71 -19.03 7.14
N GLY A 62 -3.39 -18.86 6.99
CA GLY A 62 -2.42 -19.90 7.34
C GLY A 62 -2.44 -20.28 8.82
N SER A 63 -2.48 -19.29 9.72
CA SER A 63 -2.48 -19.55 11.17
C SER A 63 -3.73 -20.30 11.64
N MET A 64 -4.88 -20.07 11.01
CA MET A 64 -6.13 -20.80 11.30
C MET A 64 -6.04 -22.28 10.91
N GLU A 65 -5.34 -22.61 9.82
CA GLU A 65 -5.07 -24.00 9.46
C GLU A 65 -4.17 -24.72 10.49
N GLY A 66 -3.30 -24.00 11.17
CA GLY A 66 -2.46 -24.56 12.24
C GLY A 66 -3.22 -25.08 13.46
N ILE A 67 -4.51 -24.77 13.58
CA ILE A 67 -5.41 -25.27 14.61
C ILE A 67 -5.90 -26.69 14.26
N ARG A 68 -5.95 -27.03 12.99
CA ARG A 68 -6.42 -28.33 12.50
C ARG A 68 -5.35 -29.40 12.67
N LYS A 69 -5.76 -30.63 12.96
CA LYS A 69 -4.85 -31.76 13.20
C LYS A 69 -3.95 -32.12 12.01
N ASN A 70 -4.41 -31.84 10.79
CA ASN A 70 -3.69 -32.09 9.54
C ASN A 70 -3.68 -30.81 8.66
N GLY A 71 -3.64 -29.61 9.28
CA GLY A 71 -3.69 -28.36 8.56
C GLY A 71 -2.39 -28.11 7.76
N GLN A 72 -2.55 -27.69 6.51
CA GLN A 72 -1.45 -27.34 5.62
C GLN A 72 -1.18 -25.85 5.72
N VAL A 73 -0.60 -25.42 6.82
CA VAL A 73 -0.35 -24.00 7.16
C VAL A 73 0.39 -23.28 6.05
N TYR A 74 1.51 -23.87 5.59
CA TYR A 74 2.36 -23.26 4.55
C TYR A 74 1.61 -23.13 3.22
N GLU A 75 0.99 -24.20 2.76
CA GLU A 75 0.30 -24.22 1.47
C GLU A 75 -0.89 -23.25 1.44
N THR A 76 -1.66 -23.19 2.53
CA THR A 76 -2.80 -22.28 2.63
C THR A 76 -2.34 -20.83 2.65
N ALA A 77 -1.33 -20.49 3.45
CA ALA A 77 -0.77 -19.14 3.48
C ALA A 77 -0.18 -18.74 2.12
N ARG A 78 0.57 -19.65 1.48
CA ARG A 78 1.17 -19.43 0.18
C ARG A 78 0.10 -19.22 -0.91
N MET A 79 -0.84 -20.14 -1.05
CA MET A 79 -1.91 -20.02 -2.07
C MET A 79 -2.69 -18.72 -1.89
N ARG A 80 -3.03 -18.37 -0.65
CA ARG A 80 -3.75 -17.13 -0.37
C ARG A 80 -2.92 -15.89 -0.66
N SER A 81 -1.63 -15.92 -0.36
CA SER A 81 -0.73 -14.81 -0.66
C SER A 81 -0.49 -14.61 -2.17
N GLU A 82 -0.41 -15.70 -2.94
CA GLU A 82 -0.30 -15.63 -4.40
C GLU A 82 -1.60 -15.12 -5.04
N GLU A 83 -2.77 -15.58 -4.56
CA GLU A 83 -4.08 -15.14 -5.04
C GLU A 83 -4.28 -13.63 -4.81
N LEU A 84 -4.05 -13.15 -3.60
CA LEU A 84 -4.23 -11.74 -3.24
C LEU A 84 -3.14 -10.85 -3.81
N GLY A 85 -1.90 -11.35 -3.93
CA GLY A 85 -0.79 -10.63 -4.51
C GLY A 85 -0.89 -10.46 -6.02
N SER A 86 -1.58 -11.36 -6.72
CA SER A 86 -1.76 -11.28 -8.18
C SER A 86 -2.77 -10.23 -8.63
N THR A 87 -3.55 -9.68 -7.71
CA THR A 87 -4.64 -8.74 -7.99
C THR A 87 -4.48 -7.46 -7.18
N GLY A 88 -5.09 -6.38 -7.65
CA GLY A 88 -5.29 -5.17 -6.87
C GLY A 88 -4.13 -4.20 -6.76
N PHE A 89 -3.00 -4.40 -7.43
CA PHE A 89 -1.92 -3.42 -7.46
C PHE A 89 -1.78 -2.75 -8.83
N PHE A 90 -1.37 -1.47 -8.83
CA PHE A 90 -1.27 -0.63 -10.02
C PHE A 90 0.09 0.08 -10.06
N GLY A 91 0.63 0.25 -11.27
CA GLY A 91 1.83 1.06 -11.48
C GLY A 91 3.06 0.52 -10.74
N ALA A 92 3.22 -0.82 -10.72
CA ALA A 92 4.32 -1.48 -10.03
C ALA A 92 4.71 -2.77 -10.76
N GLU A 93 5.95 -3.21 -10.55
CA GLU A 93 6.57 -4.38 -11.19
C GLU A 93 7.30 -5.24 -10.15
N ASN A 94 7.72 -6.44 -10.55
CA ASN A 94 8.57 -7.33 -9.77
C ASN A 94 7.98 -7.70 -8.40
N LEU A 95 6.66 -7.96 -8.33
CA LEU A 95 6.08 -8.46 -7.10
C LEU A 95 6.68 -9.84 -6.77
N SER A 96 7.33 -9.93 -5.64
CA SER A 96 7.76 -11.21 -5.06
C SER A 96 7.06 -11.47 -3.74
N THR A 97 6.67 -12.72 -3.52
CA THR A 97 5.96 -13.15 -2.32
C THR A 97 6.78 -14.22 -1.63
N GLN A 98 7.01 -14.04 -0.33
CA GLN A 98 7.72 -15.01 0.50
C GLN A 98 6.85 -15.39 1.70
N THR A 99 6.67 -16.68 1.92
CA THR A 99 5.92 -17.23 3.05
C THR A 99 6.86 -18.03 3.95
N ASN A 100 6.89 -17.71 5.22
CA ASN A 100 7.66 -18.43 6.24
C ASN A 100 6.73 -18.92 7.36
N VAL A 101 6.90 -20.16 7.79
CA VAL A 101 6.06 -20.77 8.80
C VAL A 101 6.94 -21.33 9.92
N GLY A 102 6.72 -20.83 11.14
CA GLY A 102 7.37 -21.28 12.36
C GLY A 102 6.38 -21.32 13.51
N LYS A 103 6.65 -20.59 14.58
CA LYS A 103 5.67 -20.31 15.65
C LYS A 103 4.59 -19.33 15.20
N GLU A 104 4.93 -18.54 14.20
CA GLU A 104 4.09 -17.56 13.54
C GLU A 104 4.13 -17.81 12.03
N VAL A 105 3.09 -17.45 11.35
CA VAL A 105 3.05 -17.39 9.89
C VAL A 105 3.42 -15.99 9.49
N GLN A 106 4.46 -15.86 8.69
CA GLN A 106 4.97 -14.60 8.18
C GLN A 106 4.83 -14.60 6.66
N VAL A 107 4.19 -13.58 6.12
CA VAL A 107 4.06 -13.35 4.69
C VAL A 107 4.68 -12.01 4.35
N THR A 108 5.64 -12.01 3.44
CA THR A 108 6.36 -10.81 3.00
C THR A 108 6.09 -10.60 1.51
N TYR A 109 5.73 -9.38 1.17
CA TYR A 109 5.65 -8.89 -0.21
C TYR A 109 6.76 -7.87 -0.44
N ASP A 110 7.48 -8.05 -1.53
CA ASP A 110 8.47 -7.10 -2.03
C ASP A 110 8.04 -6.65 -3.43
N LEU A 111 8.03 -5.34 -3.67
CA LEU A 111 7.48 -4.71 -4.86
C LEU A 111 8.29 -3.48 -5.21
N ASP A 112 8.56 -3.29 -6.50
CA ASP A 112 9.18 -2.09 -7.04
C ASP A 112 8.13 -1.23 -7.77
N THR A 113 8.12 0.07 -7.52
CA THR A 113 7.27 0.99 -8.30
C THR A 113 7.87 1.16 -9.70
N ILE A 114 7.01 1.34 -10.71
CA ILE A 114 7.47 1.55 -12.09
C ILE A 114 8.35 2.79 -12.16
N SER A 115 9.57 2.63 -12.67
CA SER A 115 10.57 3.69 -12.79
C SER A 115 10.31 4.70 -13.92
N SER A 116 9.09 4.70 -14.49
CA SER A 116 8.73 5.50 -15.67
C SER A 116 8.83 7.01 -15.48
N TYR A 117 8.93 7.50 -14.25
CA TYR A 117 8.98 8.92 -13.94
C TYR A 117 10.37 9.32 -13.43
N GLY A 118 11.24 9.74 -14.34
CA GLY A 118 12.55 10.30 -13.97
C GLY A 118 13.52 9.31 -13.33
N ASN A 119 13.37 8.01 -13.58
CA ASN A 119 14.17 6.94 -12.97
C ASN A 119 14.08 6.85 -11.45
N LEU A 120 12.96 7.33 -10.86
CA LEU A 120 12.66 7.20 -9.44
C LEU A 120 11.88 5.90 -9.23
N SER A 121 12.54 4.85 -8.81
CA SER A 121 11.90 3.62 -8.32
C SER A 121 11.91 3.61 -6.79
N TRP A 122 10.78 3.28 -6.20
CA TRP A 122 10.67 3.07 -4.76
C TRP A 122 10.43 1.60 -4.48
N HIS A 123 11.26 1.05 -3.64
CA HIS A 123 11.09 -0.30 -3.15
C HIS A 123 10.11 -0.31 -1.98
N LEU A 124 9.09 -1.18 -2.05
CA LEU A 124 8.09 -1.36 -1.02
C LEU A 124 8.17 -2.78 -0.48
N ARG A 125 8.52 -2.91 0.78
CA ARG A 125 8.50 -4.18 1.51
C ARG A 125 7.41 -4.14 2.58
N ILE A 126 6.57 -5.15 2.58
CA ILE A 126 5.45 -5.30 3.49
C ILE A 126 5.50 -6.68 4.10
N GLU A 127 5.28 -6.73 5.42
CA GLU A 127 5.28 -7.95 6.19
C GLU A 127 4.00 -8.05 7.01
N GLY A 128 3.34 -9.20 6.94
CA GLY A 128 2.21 -9.57 7.77
C GLY A 128 2.54 -10.80 8.60
N THR A 129 2.30 -10.75 9.89
CA THR A 129 2.57 -11.87 10.82
C THR A 129 1.31 -12.28 11.57
N SER A 130 1.13 -13.57 11.79
CA SER A 130 0.05 -14.11 12.61
C SER A 130 0.53 -15.32 13.42
N ALA A 131 0.31 -15.28 14.74
CA ALA A 131 0.71 -16.37 15.63
C ALA A 131 -0.20 -17.60 15.47
N ILE A 132 0.39 -18.79 15.45
CA ILE A 132 -0.36 -20.05 15.47
C ILE A 132 -0.74 -20.37 16.92
N ILE A 133 -1.98 -20.08 17.28
CA ILE A 133 -2.49 -20.30 18.63
C ILE A 133 -3.20 -21.65 18.68
N ASN A 134 -2.71 -22.57 19.54
CA ASN A 134 -3.41 -23.80 19.83
C ASN A 134 -4.45 -23.54 20.94
N PRO A 135 -5.77 -23.50 20.64
CA PRO A 135 -6.79 -23.11 21.60
C PRO A 135 -6.86 -24.06 22.78
N VAL A 136 -6.58 -25.36 22.57
CA VAL A 136 -6.61 -26.38 23.65
C VAL A 136 -5.50 -26.12 24.67
N LYS A 137 -4.29 -25.83 24.21
CA LYS A 137 -3.17 -25.50 25.11
C LYS A 137 -3.43 -24.18 25.84
N HIS A 138 -3.99 -23.18 25.16
CA HIS A 138 -4.30 -21.90 25.76
C HIS A 138 -5.36 -22.01 26.86
N ILE A 139 -6.46 -22.74 26.61
CA ILE A 139 -7.51 -22.97 27.59
C ILE A 139 -6.97 -23.77 28.78
N ARG A 140 -6.13 -24.80 28.56
CA ARG A 140 -5.51 -25.57 29.64
C ARG A 140 -4.62 -24.67 30.51
N LYS A 141 -3.84 -23.78 29.92
CA LYS A 141 -3.00 -22.84 30.64
C LYS A 141 -3.84 -21.90 31.51
N LEU A 142 -4.88 -21.30 30.94
CA LEU A 142 -5.80 -20.41 31.68
C LEU A 142 -6.49 -21.15 32.85
N ARG A 143 -6.91 -22.40 32.68
CA ARG A 143 -7.53 -23.20 33.75
C ARG A 143 -6.52 -23.51 34.86
N ALA A 144 -5.27 -23.82 34.52
CA ALA A 144 -4.23 -24.07 35.51
C ALA A 144 -3.91 -22.78 36.31
N GLU A 145 -3.81 -21.64 35.67
CA GLU A 145 -3.60 -20.34 36.32
C GLU A 145 -4.77 -19.96 37.23
N ALA A 146 -6.02 -20.18 36.78
CA ALA A 146 -7.21 -19.93 37.58
C ALA A 146 -7.29 -20.88 38.81
N ALA A 147 -6.85 -22.14 38.68
CA ALA A 147 -6.80 -23.08 39.81
C ALA A 147 -5.76 -22.65 40.87
N VAL A 148 -4.61 -22.16 40.43
CA VAL A 148 -3.58 -21.64 41.35
C VAL A 148 -4.10 -20.41 42.12
N LEU A 149 -4.73 -19.47 41.43
CA LEU A 149 -5.33 -18.30 42.06
C LEU A 149 -6.42 -18.66 43.07
N LYS A 150 -7.27 -19.65 42.72
CA LYS A 150 -8.30 -20.13 43.64
C LYS A 150 -7.73 -20.82 44.89
N GLY A 151 -6.60 -21.53 44.77
CA GLY A 151 -5.90 -22.14 45.92
C GLY A 151 -5.15 -21.14 46.80
N MET A 152 -4.89 -19.91 46.31
CA MET A 152 -4.24 -18.86 47.12
C MET A 152 -5.22 -18.04 47.95
N TRP A 153 -6.53 -18.10 47.65
CA TRP A 153 -7.59 -17.31 48.30
C TRP A 153 -8.59 -18.19 49.11
N GLY A 154 -8.37 -19.45 49.20
CA GLY A 154 -9.13 -20.42 50.03
C GLY A 154 -8.25 -21.08 51.03
#